data_d1abf6a30cf232db205e5801daaed9ca
#
_entry.id   d1abf6a30cf232db205e5801daaed9ca
#
_cell.length_a   1.000
_cell.length_b   1.000
_cell.length_c   1.000
_cell.angle_alpha   90.00
_cell.angle_beta   90.00
_cell.angle_gamma   90.00
#
_symmetry.space_group_name_H-M   'P 1'
#
loop_
_entity.id
_entity.type
_entity.pdbx_description
1 polymer ?
#
loop_
_entity_poly.entity_id
_entity_poly.type
_entity_poly.pdbx_seq_one_letter_code
_entity_poly.pdbx_strand_id
1 'polypeptide(L)'
;DSTAIILEEGVQMIPIQTPKGEFKVFTKRIGDNPTMKVLLLHGGPGMTHEQYANFKDYFPQEGIEFIWYDQLGSAHSDQPEDSTLWTIERFVDEVEQVRMALGLNKDNFYLLGQSWGGMLGMEYALKHQDKLKGLIICNMMSSLDEYENYAKKVLGPQMPKEVFAEVMEIERKGDFENPRYMELLGEHHYPQHVLRRPPNEWPEEINRMMSQVNPNVYVFMQGYSEFGITPGASLKGWEIKNQLKNITIPTLVVGATHDTMDPKHMEWMSKQVTNGRFLLCPNGSHLSQYDDPEHFFPGVIQFIKDVDSGDFGK
;
A
#
# COMPACT_ATOMS: atom_id res chain seq x y z
N ASP A 1 22.07 32.36 -13.45
CA ASP A 1 22.67 31.02 -13.59
C ASP A 1 21.66 29.98 -13.10
N SER A 2 20.78 29.54 -14.01
CA SER A 2 19.92 28.38 -13.76
C SER A 2 20.79 27.14 -13.93
N THR A 3 21.32 26.62 -12.85
CA THR A 3 21.85 25.25 -12.82
C THR A 3 20.65 24.33 -13.08
N ALA A 4 20.55 23.81 -14.31
CA ALA A 4 19.60 22.77 -14.64
C ALA A 4 19.92 21.58 -13.70
N ILE A 5 18.96 21.22 -12.83
CA ILE A 5 19.07 20.03 -12.01
C ILE A 5 18.97 18.87 -12.99
N ILE A 6 20.07 18.15 -13.20
CA ILE A 6 20.06 16.92 -14.02
C ILE A 6 19.39 15.87 -13.15
N LEU A 7 18.14 15.52 -13.49
CA LEU A 7 17.42 14.45 -12.84
C LEU A 7 18.02 13.11 -13.28
N GLU A 8 18.05 12.16 -12.34
CA GLU A 8 18.43 10.78 -12.63
C GLU A 8 17.51 10.18 -13.72
N GLU A 9 18.04 9.26 -14.52
CA GLU A 9 17.27 8.62 -15.59
C GLU A 9 15.98 8.01 -15.05
N GLY A 10 14.88 8.24 -15.74
CA GLY A 10 13.55 7.75 -15.38
C GLY A 10 12.82 8.58 -14.32
N VAL A 11 13.51 9.53 -13.69
CA VAL A 11 12.91 10.40 -12.67
C VAL A 11 12.11 11.52 -13.34
N GLN A 12 10.87 11.70 -12.87
CA GLN A 12 10.02 12.81 -13.26
C GLN A 12 9.33 13.36 -12.03
N MET A 13 9.49 14.67 -11.80
CA MET A 13 8.74 15.42 -10.80
C MET A 13 7.47 15.93 -11.47
N ILE A 14 6.32 15.40 -11.05
CA ILE A 14 5.03 15.69 -11.71
C ILE A 14 4.32 16.79 -10.91
N PRO A 15 3.99 17.92 -11.57
CA PRO A 15 3.14 18.93 -10.94
C PRO A 15 1.70 18.42 -10.86
N ILE A 16 1.12 18.53 -9.67
CA ILE A 16 -0.29 18.20 -9.43
C ILE A 16 -1.02 19.44 -8.92
N GLN A 17 -2.28 19.56 -9.31
CA GLN A 17 -3.15 20.63 -8.84
C GLN A 17 -3.96 20.14 -7.66
N THR A 18 -4.03 20.97 -6.61
CA THR A 18 -4.79 20.67 -5.41
C THR A 18 -5.64 21.89 -5.03
N PRO A 19 -6.62 21.76 -4.11
CA PRO A 19 -7.36 22.92 -3.60
C PRO A 19 -6.49 23.96 -2.90
N LYS A 20 -5.23 23.63 -2.60
CA LYS A 20 -4.26 24.51 -1.93
C LYS A 20 -3.12 24.94 -2.85
N GLY A 21 -3.26 24.72 -4.16
CA GLY A 21 -2.28 25.08 -5.16
C GLY A 21 -1.54 23.92 -5.78
N GLU A 22 -0.50 24.24 -6.52
CA GLU A 22 0.33 23.26 -7.21
C GLU A 22 1.42 22.75 -6.29
N PHE A 23 1.59 21.42 -6.31
CA PHE A 23 2.70 20.72 -5.66
C PHE A 23 3.34 19.74 -6.64
N LYS A 24 4.53 19.23 -6.32
CA LYS A 24 5.23 18.26 -7.15
C LYS A 24 5.36 16.94 -6.43
N VAL A 25 5.12 15.85 -7.15
CA VAL A 25 5.30 14.49 -6.65
C VAL A 25 6.37 13.77 -7.46
N PHE A 26 7.17 12.96 -6.75
CA PHE A 26 8.28 12.20 -7.29
C PHE A 26 7.77 10.92 -7.93
N THR A 27 8.26 10.63 -9.15
CA THR A 27 8.12 9.33 -9.81
C THR A 27 9.45 8.89 -10.40
N LYS A 28 9.68 7.57 -10.46
CA LYS A 28 10.82 6.99 -11.17
C LYS A 28 10.37 5.76 -11.95
N ARG A 29 10.52 5.83 -13.25
CA ARG A 29 10.18 4.74 -14.16
C ARG A 29 11.36 3.80 -14.33
N ILE A 30 11.12 2.49 -14.17
CA ILE A 30 12.09 1.42 -14.38
C ILE A 30 11.55 0.49 -15.46
N GLY A 31 12.33 0.31 -16.53
CA GLY A 31 11.93 -0.52 -17.67
C GLY A 31 11.22 0.29 -18.75
N ASP A 32 10.83 -0.42 -19.81
CA ASP A 32 10.13 0.14 -20.95
C ASP A 32 9.30 -0.98 -21.60
N ASN A 33 7.99 -0.99 -21.32
CA ASN A 33 7.09 -1.96 -21.91
C ASN A 33 5.82 -1.24 -22.38
N PRO A 34 5.35 -1.45 -23.62
CA PRO A 34 4.22 -0.72 -24.16
C PRO A 34 2.86 -1.10 -23.57
N THR A 35 2.73 -2.31 -22.98
CA THR A 35 1.43 -2.86 -22.57
C THR A 35 1.39 -3.32 -21.11
N MET A 36 2.53 -3.38 -20.43
CA MET A 36 2.63 -3.81 -19.03
C MET A 36 3.39 -2.75 -18.22
N LYS A 37 2.66 -1.74 -17.72
CA LYS A 37 3.18 -0.64 -16.90
C LYS A 37 2.47 -0.62 -15.56
N VAL A 38 3.21 -0.79 -14.48
CA VAL A 38 2.65 -0.91 -13.14
C VAL A 38 3.01 0.33 -12.32
N LEU A 39 2.00 1.10 -11.92
CA LEU A 39 2.16 2.20 -10.96
C LEU A 39 2.03 1.64 -9.54
N LEU A 40 2.99 1.93 -8.68
CA LEU A 40 3.07 1.38 -7.34
C LEU A 40 2.63 2.41 -6.30
N LEU A 41 1.54 2.10 -5.57
CA LEU A 41 1.01 2.93 -4.51
C LEU A 41 1.51 2.44 -3.15
N HIS A 42 2.38 3.21 -2.51
CA HIS A 42 2.92 2.85 -1.20
C HIS A 42 1.88 2.98 -0.08
N GLY A 43 2.19 2.40 1.06
CA GLY A 43 1.37 2.41 2.26
C GLY A 43 1.56 3.63 3.15
N GLY A 44 1.10 3.50 4.36
CA GLY A 44 1.06 4.53 5.38
C GLY A 44 -0.38 4.89 5.74
N PRO A 45 -0.93 5.99 5.17
CA PRO A 45 -0.28 6.95 4.26
C PRO A 45 0.93 7.64 4.88
N GLY A 46 1.72 8.32 4.02
CA GLY A 46 2.89 9.05 4.49
C GLY A 46 4.19 8.24 4.57
N MET A 47 4.19 6.99 4.10
CA MET A 47 5.41 6.18 3.94
C MET A 47 6.14 6.57 2.63
N THR A 48 6.88 5.66 2.01
CA THR A 48 7.68 5.96 0.82
C THR A 48 7.63 4.83 -0.19
N HIS A 49 8.06 5.12 -1.44
CA HIS A 49 8.19 4.11 -2.50
C HIS A 49 9.19 2.99 -2.17
N GLU A 50 10.06 3.17 -1.16
CA GLU A 50 11.05 2.14 -0.79
C GLU A 50 10.39 0.85 -0.30
N GLN A 51 9.10 0.89 0.05
CA GLN A 51 8.29 -0.30 0.26
C GLN A 51 8.43 -1.32 -0.89
N TYR A 52 8.62 -0.81 -2.10
CA TYR A 52 8.72 -1.59 -3.34
C TYR A 52 10.14 -1.64 -3.91
N ALA A 53 11.15 -1.35 -3.10
CA ALA A 53 12.54 -1.29 -3.57
C ALA A 53 12.99 -2.59 -4.23
N ASN A 54 12.54 -3.75 -3.73
CA ASN A 54 12.95 -5.04 -4.28
C ASN A 54 12.24 -5.42 -5.60
N PHE A 55 11.27 -4.64 -6.09
CA PHE A 55 10.64 -4.90 -7.39
C PHE A 55 11.65 -4.86 -8.53
N LYS A 56 12.71 -4.07 -8.39
CA LYS A 56 13.83 -4.01 -9.36
C LYS A 56 14.54 -5.34 -9.57
N ASP A 57 14.42 -6.27 -8.61
CA ASP A 57 15.07 -7.58 -8.67
C ASP A 57 14.22 -8.64 -9.36
N TYR A 58 12.94 -8.33 -9.68
CA TYR A 58 11.99 -9.32 -10.21
C TYR A 58 11.29 -8.89 -11.50
N PHE A 59 10.84 -7.63 -11.60
CA PHE A 59 10.05 -7.18 -12.74
C PHE A 59 10.86 -6.97 -14.03
N PRO A 60 12.08 -6.40 -14.00
CA PRO A 60 12.84 -6.19 -15.23
C PRO A 60 13.16 -7.47 -16.01
N GLN A 61 13.46 -8.57 -15.33
CA GLN A 61 13.73 -9.86 -16.00
C GLN A 61 12.52 -10.38 -16.77
N GLU A 62 11.33 -9.97 -16.37
CA GLU A 62 10.06 -10.38 -16.99
C GLU A 62 9.55 -9.37 -18.01
N GLY A 63 10.34 -8.33 -18.30
CA GLY A 63 9.96 -7.29 -19.24
C GLY A 63 8.84 -6.38 -18.75
N ILE A 64 8.53 -6.37 -17.46
CA ILE A 64 7.46 -5.55 -16.89
C ILE A 64 8.05 -4.21 -16.42
N GLU A 65 7.49 -3.12 -16.95
CA GLU A 65 7.81 -1.76 -16.52
C GLU A 65 7.07 -1.44 -15.23
N PHE A 66 7.74 -0.79 -14.28
CA PHE A 66 7.08 -0.30 -13.08
C PHE A 66 7.53 1.10 -12.73
N ILE A 67 6.73 1.79 -11.92
CA ILE A 67 6.95 3.19 -11.58
C ILE A 67 6.90 3.32 -10.06
N TRP A 68 8.04 3.66 -9.45
CA TRP A 68 8.10 4.12 -8.08
C TRP A 68 7.48 5.52 -7.99
N TYR A 69 6.70 5.76 -6.97
CA TYR A 69 5.96 7.01 -6.80
C TYR A 69 5.84 7.31 -5.31
N ASP A 70 6.24 8.51 -4.92
CA ASP A 70 5.98 9.05 -3.59
C ASP A 70 4.75 9.95 -3.66
N GLN A 71 3.70 9.60 -2.91
CA GLN A 71 2.49 10.41 -2.84
C GLN A 71 2.78 11.75 -2.17
N LEU A 72 1.92 12.74 -2.39
CA LEU A 72 2.07 14.06 -1.73
C LEU A 72 2.16 13.86 -0.21
N GLY A 73 3.10 14.56 0.41
CA GLY A 73 3.40 14.39 1.83
C GLY A 73 4.46 13.33 2.14
N SER A 74 4.98 12.64 1.12
CA SER A 74 5.91 11.52 1.32
C SER A 74 7.26 11.78 0.65
N ALA A 75 8.33 11.41 1.36
CA ALA A 75 9.71 11.32 0.87
C ALA A 75 10.14 12.47 -0.06
N HIS A 76 10.39 12.14 -1.34
CA HIS A 76 10.91 13.11 -2.33
C HIS A 76 9.85 14.03 -2.93
N SER A 77 8.57 13.80 -2.61
CA SER A 77 7.48 14.68 -3.00
C SER A 77 7.38 15.87 -2.06
N ASP A 78 6.68 16.93 -2.50
CA ASP A 78 6.40 18.06 -1.64
C ASP A 78 5.65 17.59 -0.38
N GLN A 79 5.92 18.24 0.74
CA GLN A 79 5.35 17.89 2.04
C GLN A 79 4.67 19.10 2.69
N PRO A 80 3.55 19.59 2.13
CA PRO A 80 2.82 20.70 2.73
C PRO A 80 2.25 20.32 4.09
N GLU A 81 2.16 21.30 5.00
CA GLU A 81 1.63 21.11 6.34
C GLU A 81 0.15 21.56 6.41
N ASP A 82 -0.69 20.97 5.57
CA ASP A 82 -2.13 21.30 5.51
C ASP A 82 -2.95 20.01 5.50
N SER A 83 -3.54 19.67 6.64
CA SER A 83 -4.28 18.43 6.82
C SER A 83 -5.55 18.32 5.96
N THR A 84 -6.05 19.43 5.39
CA THR A 84 -7.18 19.40 4.47
C THR A 84 -6.84 18.67 3.16
N LEU A 85 -5.55 18.47 2.87
CA LEU A 85 -5.08 17.71 1.71
C LEU A 85 -5.13 16.21 1.93
N TRP A 86 -5.25 15.75 3.17
CA TRP A 86 -5.15 14.33 3.51
C TRP A 86 -6.52 13.67 3.54
N THR A 87 -7.15 13.56 2.36
CA THR A 87 -8.42 12.86 2.15
C THR A 87 -8.27 11.82 1.05
N ILE A 88 -9.04 10.73 1.15
CA ILE A 88 -9.06 9.70 0.10
C ILE A 88 -9.36 10.32 -1.27
N GLU A 89 -10.37 11.19 -1.34
CA GLU A 89 -10.78 11.84 -2.59
C GLU A 89 -9.64 12.63 -3.23
N ARG A 90 -8.90 13.40 -2.43
CA ARG A 90 -7.77 14.18 -2.95
C ARG A 90 -6.65 13.27 -3.45
N PHE A 91 -6.33 12.18 -2.72
CA PHE A 91 -5.33 11.22 -3.18
C PHE A 91 -5.77 10.49 -4.46
N VAL A 92 -7.04 10.16 -4.60
CA VAL A 92 -7.57 9.57 -5.84
C VAL A 92 -7.38 10.52 -7.02
N ASP A 93 -7.67 11.80 -6.83
CA ASP A 93 -7.46 12.83 -7.85
C ASP A 93 -5.97 12.98 -8.19
N GLU A 94 -5.10 12.90 -7.21
CA GLU A 94 -3.65 12.90 -7.42
C GLU A 94 -3.20 11.73 -8.31
N VAL A 95 -3.67 10.51 -8.03
CA VAL A 95 -3.35 9.33 -8.85
C VAL A 95 -3.80 9.54 -10.30
N GLU A 96 -4.97 10.12 -10.51
CA GLU A 96 -5.46 10.42 -11.87
C GLU A 96 -4.55 11.41 -12.61
N GLN A 97 -4.09 12.45 -11.92
CA GLN A 97 -3.17 13.42 -12.51
C GLN A 97 -1.81 12.79 -12.83
N VAL A 98 -1.29 11.94 -11.93
CA VAL A 98 -0.06 11.19 -12.16
C VAL A 98 -0.19 10.24 -13.36
N ARG A 99 -1.31 9.52 -13.45
CA ARG A 99 -1.60 8.65 -14.59
C ARG A 99 -1.51 9.42 -15.91
N MET A 100 -2.19 10.56 -15.99
CA MET A 100 -2.21 11.37 -17.21
C MET A 100 -0.82 11.85 -17.58
N ALA A 101 -0.05 12.33 -16.62
CA ALA A 101 1.31 12.82 -16.86
C ALA A 101 2.26 11.71 -17.33
N LEU A 102 2.05 10.48 -16.89
CA LEU A 102 2.87 9.31 -17.25
C LEU A 102 2.38 8.60 -18.53
N GLY A 103 1.29 9.05 -19.14
CA GLY A 103 0.74 8.43 -20.34
C GLY A 103 0.16 7.04 -20.12
N LEU A 104 -0.34 6.76 -18.92
CA LEU A 104 -0.94 5.48 -18.58
C LEU A 104 -2.41 5.46 -19.00
N ASN A 105 -2.86 4.32 -19.57
CA ASN A 105 -4.24 4.17 -20.05
C ASN A 105 -4.68 2.70 -19.98
N LYS A 106 -5.93 2.42 -20.34
CA LYS A 106 -6.53 1.07 -20.26
C LYS A 106 -5.77 -0.02 -21.03
N ASP A 107 -4.88 0.35 -21.95
CA ASP A 107 -4.14 -0.62 -22.75
C ASP A 107 -2.79 -0.99 -22.12
N ASN A 108 -2.35 -0.27 -21.10
CA ASN A 108 -1.03 -0.48 -20.49
C ASN A 108 -0.99 -0.36 -18.96
N PHE A 109 -2.04 0.15 -18.31
CA PHE A 109 -1.99 0.61 -16.95
C PHE A 109 -2.46 -0.44 -15.94
N TYR A 110 -1.53 -0.95 -15.15
CA TYR A 110 -1.80 -1.75 -13.95
C TYR A 110 -1.54 -0.89 -12.71
N LEU A 111 -2.47 -0.91 -11.75
CA LEU A 111 -2.31 -0.22 -10.49
C LEU A 111 -2.13 -1.26 -9.39
N LEU A 112 -0.99 -1.20 -8.70
CA LEU A 112 -0.70 -2.07 -7.56
C LEU A 112 -0.57 -1.22 -6.31
N GLY A 113 -1.33 -1.58 -5.27
CA GLY A 113 -1.22 -0.92 -3.97
C GLY A 113 -1.22 -1.93 -2.83
N GLN A 114 -0.42 -1.64 -1.81
CA GLN A 114 -0.31 -2.46 -0.62
C GLN A 114 -0.66 -1.63 0.61
N SER A 115 -1.41 -2.22 1.56
CA SER A 115 -1.87 -1.51 2.76
C SER A 115 -2.71 -0.28 2.37
N TRP A 116 -2.42 0.91 2.90
CA TRP A 116 -3.07 2.14 2.45
C TRP A 116 -3.08 2.26 0.92
N GLY A 117 -1.98 1.87 0.26
CA GLY A 117 -1.93 1.86 -1.21
C GLY A 117 -3.00 0.97 -1.82
N GLY A 118 -3.34 -0.14 -1.17
CA GLY A 118 -4.44 -1.02 -1.60
C GLY A 118 -5.81 -0.36 -1.43
N MET A 119 -6.02 0.36 -0.32
CA MET A 119 -7.23 1.16 -0.10
C MET A 119 -7.36 2.23 -1.18
N LEU A 120 -6.31 2.97 -1.44
CA LEU A 120 -6.27 4.00 -2.47
C LEU A 120 -6.52 3.39 -3.86
N GLY A 121 -5.96 2.22 -4.15
CA GLY A 121 -6.18 1.50 -5.40
C GLY A 121 -7.64 1.10 -5.60
N MET A 122 -8.29 0.59 -4.55
CA MET A 122 -9.72 0.26 -4.59
C MET A 122 -10.59 1.50 -4.85
N GLU A 123 -10.33 2.57 -4.12
CA GLU A 123 -11.07 3.83 -4.28
C GLU A 123 -10.84 4.46 -5.65
N TYR A 124 -9.61 4.39 -6.16
CA TYR A 124 -9.31 4.83 -7.52
C TYR A 124 -10.10 4.02 -8.56
N ALA A 125 -10.10 2.69 -8.41
CA ALA A 125 -10.82 1.82 -9.34
C ALA A 125 -12.32 2.08 -9.35
N LEU A 126 -12.92 2.30 -8.18
CA LEU A 126 -14.35 2.61 -8.09
C LEU A 126 -14.72 3.87 -8.87
N LYS A 127 -13.80 4.81 -9.02
CA LYS A 127 -14.04 6.06 -9.75
C LYS A 127 -13.51 6.05 -11.19
N HIS A 128 -12.39 5.37 -11.45
CA HIS A 128 -11.64 5.49 -12.70
C HIS A 128 -11.23 4.14 -13.31
N GLN A 129 -11.94 3.05 -13.01
CA GLN A 129 -11.53 1.73 -13.53
C GLN A 129 -11.51 1.62 -15.06
N ASP A 130 -12.23 2.50 -15.75
CA ASP A 130 -12.18 2.58 -17.21
C ASP A 130 -10.80 2.98 -17.76
N LYS A 131 -9.90 3.47 -16.92
CA LYS A 131 -8.51 3.79 -17.26
C LYS A 131 -7.54 2.64 -16.96
N LEU A 132 -7.99 1.60 -16.26
CA LEU A 132 -7.15 0.51 -15.80
C LEU A 132 -7.22 -0.70 -16.71
N LYS A 133 -6.09 -1.34 -16.94
CA LYS A 133 -5.98 -2.66 -17.54
C LYS A 133 -6.13 -3.77 -16.49
N GLY A 134 -5.57 -3.55 -15.31
CA GLY A 134 -5.70 -4.47 -14.19
C GLY A 134 -5.45 -3.76 -12.85
N LEU A 135 -5.99 -4.35 -11.78
CA LEU A 135 -5.83 -3.86 -10.42
C LEU A 135 -5.24 -4.97 -9.54
N ILE A 136 -4.25 -4.62 -8.73
CA ILE A 136 -3.61 -5.55 -7.79
C ILE A 136 -3.71 -4.96 -6.38
N ILE A 137 -4.52 -5.60 -5.53
CA ILE A 137 -4.75 -5.19 -4.14
C ILE A 137 -3.93 -6.12 -3.26
N CYS A 138 -2.92 -5.58 -2.58
CA CYS A 138 -2.05 -6.35 -1.71
C CYS A 138 -2.28 -6.00 -0.25
N ASN A 139 -2.52 -7.01 0.57
CA ASN A 139 -2.46 -6.88 2.03
C ASN A 139 -3.29 -5.71 2.55
N MET A 140 -4.54 -5.62 2.10
CA MET A 140 -5.49 -4.60 2.53
C MET A 140 -6.93 -5.11 2.49
N MET A 141 -7.58 -5.06 3.65
CA MET A 141 -8.99 -5.42 3.80
C MET A 141 -9.90 -4.32 3.25
N SER A 142 -11.18 -4.64 3.07
CA SER A 142 -12.20 -3.69 2.58
C SER A 142 -13.03 -3.07 3.70
N SER A 143 -12.63 -3.28 4.95
CA SER A 143 -13.27 -2.75 6.15
C SER A 143 -12.22 -2.54 7.25
N LEU A 144 -12.09 -1.31 7.74
CA LEU A 144 -11.18 -1.03 8.84
C LEU A 144 -11.73 -1.49 10.19
N ASP A 145 -13.05 -1.57 10.37
CA ASP A 145 -13.63 -2.17 11.57
C ASP A 145 -13.26 -3.65 11.69
N GLU A 146 -13.32 -4.38 10.58
CA GLU A 146 -12.92 -5.80 10.56
C GLU A 146 -11.40 -5.95 10.72
N TYR A 147 -10.61 -5.05 10.18
CA TYR A 147 -9.17 -5.01 10.41
C TYR A 147 -8.86 -4.82 11.90
N GLU A 148 -9.50 -3.86 12.57
CA GLU A 148 -9.31 -3.62 13.99
C GLU A 148 -9.75 -4.82 14.83
N ASN A 149 -10.88 -5.43 14.47
CA ASN A 149 -11.35 -6.64 15.15
C ASN A 149 -10.36 -7.80 15.01
N TYR A 150 -9.81 -8.00 13.83
CA TYR A 150 -8.79 -9.03 13.59
C TYR A 150 -7.52 -8.77 14.44
N ALA A 151 -7.06 -7.53 14.47
CA ALA A 151 -5.91 -7.13 15.28
C ALA A 151 -6.13 -7.41 16.77
N LYS A 152 -7.28 -7.03 17.33
CA LYS A 152 -7.55 -7.11 18.76
C LYS A 152 -7.99 -8.51 19.22
N LYS A 153 -8.76 -9.22 18.38
CA LYS A 153 -9.34 -10.52 18.77
C LYS A 153 -8.50 -11.72 18.33
N VAL A 154 -7.68 -11.59 17.30
CA VAL A 154 -6.88 -12.69 16.77
C VAL A 154 -5.39 -12.47 16.99
N LEU A 155 -4.84 -11.36 16.53
CA LEU A 155 -3.40 -11.12 16.59
C LEU A 155 -2.92 -10.70 17.98
N GLY A 156 -3.67 -9.83 18.65
CA GLY A 156 -3.33 -9.38 20.00
C GLY A 156 -3.13 -10.55 20.99
N PRO A 157 -4.08 -11.50 21.06
CA PRO A 157 -3.94 -12.66 21.94
C PRO A 157 -2.75 -13.58 21.62
N GLN A 158 -2.10 -13.44 20.46
CA GLN A 158 -0.87 -14.18 20.13
C GLN A 158 0.36 -13.62 20.83
N MET A 159 0.30 -12.38 21.30
CA MET A 159 1.36 -11.82 22.14
C MET A 159 1.35 -12.49 23.52
N PRO A 160 2.48 -12.43 24.27
CA PRO A 160 2.44 -12.79 25.68
C PRO A 160 1.30 -12.03 26.39
N LYS A 161 0.58 -12.72 27.26
CA LYS A 161 -0.64 -12.19 27.90
C LYS A 161 -0.42 -10.83 28.57
N GLU A 162 0.69 -10.71 29.31
CA GLU A 162 1.03 -9.48 30.02
C GLU A 162 1.39 -8.34 29.07
N VAL A 163 1.99 -8.66 27.93
CA VAL A 163 2.33 -7.67 26.88
C VAL A 163 1.05 -7.13 26.25
N PHE A 164 0.16 -8.02 25.84
CA PHE A 164 -1.11 -7.60 25.23
C PHE A 164 -1.93 -6.76 26.20
N ALA A 165 -1.96 -7.14 27.48
CA ALA A 165 -2.67 -6.38 28.51
C ALA A 165 -2.08 -4.96 28.67
N GLU A 166 -0.76 -4.82 28.64
CA GLU A 166 -0.10 -3.50 28.73
C GLU A 166 -0.39 -2.65 27.49
N VAL A 167 -0.32 -3.23 26.29
CA VAL A 167 -0.66 -2.54 25.03
C VAL A 167 -2.11 -2.02 25.08
N MET A 168 -3.04 -2.85 25.49
CA MET A 168 -4.45 -2.47 25.56
C MET A 168 -4.71 -1.39 26.60
N GLU A 169 -3.99 -1.40 27.72
CA GLU A 169 -4.10 -0.36 28.75
C GLU A 169 -3.58 0.99 28.25
N ILE A 170 -2.47 0.99 27.51
CA ILE A 170 -1.94 2.20 26.87
C ILE A 170 -2.97 2.77 25.88
N GLU A 171 -3.58 1.91 25.05
CA GLU A 171 -4.62 2.33 24.10
C GLU A 171 -5.86 2.86 24.80
N ARG A 172 -6.29 2.19 25.88
CA ARG A 172 -7.45 2.61 26.66
C ARG A 172 -7.28 4.01 27.24
N LYS A 173 -6.06 4.35 27.69
CA LYS A 173 -5.72 5.67 28.21
C LYS A 173 -5.52 6.73 27.11
N GLY A 174 -5.48 6.34 25.85
CA GLY A 174 -5.14 7.23 24.76
C GLY A 174 -3.69 7.72 24.78
N ASP A 175 -2.80 6.99 25.44
CA ASP A 175 -1.40 7.36 25.63
C ASP A 175 -0.50 6.85 24.49
N PHE A 176 -0.93 7.07 23.25
CA PHE A 176 -0.29 6.52 22.05
C PHE A 176 1.12 7.06 21.79
N GLU A 177 1.47 8.22 22.32
CA GLU A 177 2.81 8.80 22.20
C GLU A 177 3.79 8.26 23.24
N ASN A 178 3.32 7.44 24.18
CA ASN A 178 4.18 6.76 25.14
C ASN A 178 5.16 5.85 24.40
N PRO A 179 6.49 6.04 24.56
CA PRO A 179 7.48 5.21 23.84
C PRO A 179 7.32 3.71 24.10
N ARG A 180 6.75 3.34 25.25
CA ARG A 180 6.48 1.95 25.61
C ARG A 180 5.53 1.27 24.62
N TYR A 181 4.58 2.03 24.04
CA TYR A 181 3.62 1.50 23.07
C TYR A 181 4.33 0.90 21.84
N MET A 182 5.20 1.68 21.19
CA MET A 182 5.94 1.21 20.02
C MET A 182 7.05 0.23 20.38
N GLU A 183 7.63 0.33 21.57
CA GLU A 183 8.58 -0.66 22.07
C GLU A 183 7.95 -2.05 22.15
N LEU A 184 6.76 -2.16 22.74
CA LEU A 184 6.04 -3.43 22.86
C LEU A 184 5.60 -3.98 21.50
N LEU A 185 5.00 -3.13 20.64
CA LEU A 185 4.56 -3.56 19.31
C LEU A 185 5.73 -3.91 18.40
N GLY A 186 6.82 -3.15 18.47
CA GLY A 186 8.03 -3.40 17.69
C GLY A 186 8.72 -4.71 18.06
N GLU A 187 8.60 -5.16 19.30
CA GLU A 187 9.18 -6.42 19.76
C GLU A 187 8.24 -7.62 19.54
N HIS A 188 6.92 -7.44 19.75
CA HIS A 188 5.98 -8.57 19.86
C HIS A 188 4.96 -8.66 18.74
N HIS A 189 4.77 -7.61 17.92
CA HIS A 189 3.76 -7.59 16.87
C HIS A 189 4.40 -7.44 15.49
N TYR A 190 5.22 -6.42 15.28
CA TYR A 190 5.79 -6.12 13.96
C TYR A 190 6.64 -7.25 13.38
N PRO A 191 7.53 -7.92 14.18
CA PRO A 191 8.32 -9.03 13.66
C PRO A 191 7.51 -10.30 13.35
N GLN A 192 6.26 -10.36 13.77
CA GLN A 192 5.37 -11.48 13.52
C GLN A 192 4.41 -11.21 12.36
N HIS A 193 3.98 -9.95 12.17
CA HIS A 193 2.85 -9.64 11.30
C HIS A 193 3.11 -8.53 10.28
N VAL A 194 4.14 -7.71 10.46
CA VAL A 194 4.50 -6.69 9.47
C VAL A 194 5.61 -7.20 8.55
N LEU A 195 6.71 -7.66 9.10
CA LEU A 195 7.76 -8.35 8.36
C LEU A 195 8.38 -9.41 9.27
N ARG A 196 8.26 -10.68 8.86
CA ARG A 196 8.61 -11.84 9.68
C ARG A 196 10.12 -12.10 9.69
N ARG A 197 10.82 -11.20 10.33
CA ARG A 197 12.27 -11.30 10.61
C ARG A 197 12.54 -10.61 11.96
N PRO A 198 13.60 -11.01 12.67
CA PRO A 198 14.06 -10.22 13.80
C PRO A 198 14.29 -8.76 13.38
N PRO A 199 13.97 -7.77 14.24
CA PRO A 199 14.10 -6.36 13.85
C PRO A 199 15.47 -5.96 13.31
N ASN A 200 16.54 -6.57 13.82
CA ASN A 200 17.92 -6.30 13.37
C ASN A 200 18.27 -6.94 12.02
N GLU A 201 17.36 -7.74 11.45
CA GLU A 201 17.52 -8.37 10.14
C GLU A 201 16.58 -7.78 9.08
N TRP A 202 15.86 -6.72 9.42
CA TRP A 202 15.00 -6.03 8.44
C TRP A 202 15.86 -5.38 7.36
N PRO A 203 15.43 -5.41 6.08
CA PRO A 203 16.14 -4.74 4.99
C PRO A 203 16.34 -3.26 5.29
N GLU A 204 17.50 -2.73 4.88
CA GLU A 204 17.84 -1.34 5.13
C GLU A 204 16.81 -0.37 4.54
N GLU A 205 16.32 -0.65 3.32
CA GLU A 205 15.30 0.16 2.66
C GLU A 205 13.98 0.20 3.43
N ILE A 206 13.62 -0.89 4.12
CA ILE A 206 12.43 -0.93 4.95
C ILE A 206 12.63 -0.14 6.23
N ASN A 207 13.79 -0.26 6.87
CA ASN A 207 14.11 0.55 8.05
C ASN A 207 14.13 2.04 7.70
N ARG A 208 14.68 2.40 6.55
CA ARG A 208 14.70 3.78 6.08
C ARG A 208 13.29 4.29 5.81
N MET A 209 12.46 3.50 5.14
CA MET A 209 11.05 3.84 4.93
C MET A 209 10.33 4.10 6.27
N MET A 210 10.49 3.21 7.24
CA MET A 210 9.85 3.35 8.55
C MET A 210 10.35 4.60 9.30
N SER A 211 11.63 4.96 9.14
CA SER A 211 12.20 6.17 9.76
C SER A 211 11.76 7.46 9.06
N GLN A 212 11.30 7.39 7.82
CA GLN A 212 10.89 8.54 7.00
C GLN A 212 9.39 8.76 6.95
N VAL A 213 8.62 7.99 7.72
CA VAL A 213 7.16 8.19 7.80
C VAL A 213 6.88 9.65 8.20
N ASN A 214 6.02 10.32 7.42
CA ASN A 214 5.60 11.68 7.73
C ASN A 214 4.45 11.65 8.75
N PRO A 215 4.68 12.03 10.01
CA PRO A 215 3.63 11.98 11.03
C PRO A 215 2.45 12.92 10.74
N ASN A 216 2.67 14.00 9.99
CA ASN A 216 1.59 14.92 9.61
C ASN A 216 0.53 14.24 8.75
N VAL A 217 0.91 13.20 8.00
CA VAL A 217 -0.01 12.41 7.17
C VAL A 217 -0.44 11.16 7.92
N TYR A 218 0.53 10.38 8.40
CA TYR A 218 0.30 9.07 9.00
C TYR A 218 -0.58 9.15 10.26
N VAL A 219 -0.19 10.00 11.20
CA VAL A 219 -0.94 10.13 12.46
C VAL A 219 -2.34 10.68 12.22
N PHE A 220 -2.46 11.65 11.31
CA PHE A 220 -3.76 12.25 10.97
C PHE A 220 -4.74 11.23 10.38
N MET A 221 -4.28 10.36 9.48
CA MET A 221 -5.15 9.43 8.75
C MET A 221 -5.23 8.05 9.39
N GLN A 222 -4.09 7.46 9.79
CA GLN A 222 -3.99 6.10 10.32
C GLN A 222 -3.95 6.10 11.86
N GLY A 223 -3.09 6.91 12.42
CA GLY A 223 -2.80 6.93 13.85
C GLY A 223 -1.35 6.58 14.15
N TYR A 224 -1.13 5.82 15.22
CA TYR A 224 0.20 5.65 15.80
C TYR A 224 0.86 4.29 15.54
N SER A 225 0.15 3.33 14.93
CA SER A 225 0.72 1.99 14.74
C SER A 225 0.04 1.20 13.62
N GLU A 226 0.64 0.04 13.32
CA GLU A 226 0.09 -0.98 12.43
C GLU A 226 -0.70 -2.05 13.21
N PHE A 227 -1.20 -1.69 14.41
CA PHE A 227 -2.02 -2.57 15.24
C PHE A 227 -3.49 -2.12 15.31
N GLY A 228 -3.88 -1.19 14.46
CA GLY A 228 -5.25 -0.67 14.38
C GLY A 228 -5.26 0.78 13.95
N ILE A 229 -6.46 1.34 13.86
CA ILE A 229 -6.67 2.75 13.55
C ILE A 229 -6.87 3.49 14.87
N THR A 230 -6.04 4.49 15.13
CA THR A 230 -6.14 5.26 16.39
C THR A 230 -7.48 6.02 16.43
N PRO A 231 -8.19 6.03 17.57
CA PRO A 231 -9.39 6.85 17.71
C PRO A 231 -9.14 8.32 17.33
N GLY A 232 -10.00 8.88 16.49
CA GLY A 232 -9.83 10.23 15.97
C GLY A 232 -9.07 10.35 14.66
N ALA A 233 -8.39 9.31 14.21
CA ALA A 233 -7.76 9.28 12.89
C ALA A 233 -8.84 9.30 11.78
N SER A 234 -8.55 10.00 10.67
CA SER A 234 -9.58 10.29 9.65
C SER A 234 -10.08 9.06 8.90
N LEU A 235 -9.28 7.99 8.80
CA LEU A 235 -9.67 6.76 8.11
C LEU A 235 -10.57 5.85 8.96
N LYS A 236 -10.75 6.15 10.24
CA LYS A 236 -11.57 5.31 11.11
C LYS A 236 -12.97 5.11 10.54
N GLY A 237 -13.40 3.85 10.49
CA GLY A 237 -14.72 3.49 9.98
C GLY A 237 -14.82 3.34 8.46
N TRP A 238 -13.73 3.53 7.73
CA TRP A 238 -13.75 3.30 6.28
C TRP A 238 -14.16 1.87 5.94
N GLU A 239 -15.11 1.73 5.02
CA GLU A 239 -15.61 0.44 4.58
C GLU A 239 -16.19 0.53 3.17
N ILE A 240 -15.83 -0.43 2.30
CA ILE A 240 -16.35 -0.52 0.94
C ILE A 240 -16.81 -1.93 0.56
N LYS A 241 -17.09 -2.79 1.54
CA LYS A 241 -17.44 -4.20 1.26
C LYS A 241 -18.55 -4.35 0.22
N ASN A 242 -19.60 -3.55 0.34
CA ASN A 242 -20.74 -3.61 -0.57
C ASN A 242 -20.49 -3.00 -1.95
N GLN A 243 -19.35 -2.34 -2.14
CA GLN A 243 -18.96 -1.72 -3.40
C GLN A 243 -17.98 -2.58 -4.20
N LEU A 244 -17.41 -3.64 -3.62
CA LEU A 244 -16.43 -4.50 -4.31
C LEU A 244 -17.00 -5.08 -5.61
N LYS A 245 -18.28 -5.43 -5.64
CA LYS A 245 -18.97 -5.92 -6.85
C LYS A 245 -18.94 -4.95 -8.02
N ASN A 246 -18.73 -3.66 -7.75
CA ASN A 246 -18.65 -2.62 -8.78
C ASN A 246 -17.27 -2.53 -9.43
N ILE A 247 -16.27 -3.22 -8.89
CA ILE A 247 -14.96 -3.37 -9.52
C ILE A 247 -15.05 -4.54 -10.51
N THR A 248 -15.03 -4.23 -11.80
CA THR A 248 -15.30 -5.20 -12.87
C THR A 248 -14.08 -5.56 -13.70
N ILE A 249 -13.01 -4.78 -13.63
CA ILE A 249 -11.77 -5.06 -14.34
C ILE A 249 -11.05 -6.26 -13.71
N PRO A 250 -10.12 -6.92 -14.45
CA PRO A 250 -9.30 -7.98 -13.87
C PRO A 250 -8.60 -7.50 -12.61
N THR A 251 -8.82 -8.22 -11.50
CA THR A 251 -8.33 -7.83 -10.17
C THR A 251 -7.67 -9.00 -9.47
N LEU A 252 -6.43 -8.81 -9.04
CA LEU A 252 -5.73 -9.74 -8.17
C LEU A 252 -5.80 -9.24 -6.73
N VAL A 253 -6.17 -10.11 -5.81
CA VAL A 253 -6.14 -9.82 -4.36
C VAL A 253 -5.06 -10.71 -3.74
N VAL A 254 -4.08 -10.08 -3.10
CA VAL A 254 -2.95 -10.78 -2.47
C VAL A 254 -3.12 -10.74 -0.95
N GLY A 255 -3.18 -11.90 -0.34
CA GLY A 255 -3.21 -12.08 1.11
C GLY A 255 -2.01 -12.88 1.59
N ALA A 256 -1.76 -12.85 2.90
CA ALA A 256 -0.66 -13.59 3.50
C ALA A 256 -1.08 -14.19 4.84
N THR A 257 -0.58 -15.38 5.14
CA THR A 257 -1.00 -16.16 6.32
C THR A 257 -0.78 -15.41 7.62
N HIS A 258 0.32 -14.67 7.72
CA HIS A 258 0.74 -14.02 8.97
C HIS A 258 0.52 -12.52 9.00
N ASP A 259 -0.20 -11.99 8.02
CA ASP A 259 -0.45 -10.55 7.85
C ASP A 259 -1.29 -9.96 8.99
N THR A 260 -1.21 -8.66 9.13
CA THR A 260 -2.14 -7.85 9.93
C THR A 260 -3.55 -7.84 9.34
N MET A 261 -3.66 -8.13 8.05
CA MET A 261 -4.92 -8.24 7.31
C MET A 261 -5.35 -9.70 7.23
N ASP A 262 -6.58 -10.01 7.65
CA ASP A 262 -7.11 -11.36 7.66
C ASP A 262 -7.08 -11.99 6.26
N PRO A 263 -6.32 -13.06 6.03
CA PRO A 263 -6.24 -13.68 4.71
C PRO A 263 -7.58 -14.27 4.25
N LYS A 264 -8.47 -14.65 5.16
CA LYS A 264 -9.82 -15.11 4.82
C LYS A 264 -10.66 -13.98 4.25
N HIS A 265 -10.53 -12.78 4.80
CA HIS A 265 -11.20 -11.60 4.27
C HIS A 265 -10.65 -11.27 2.88
N MET A 266 -9.33 -11.35 2.70
CA MET A 266 -8.70 -11.12 1.39
C MET A 266 -9.22 -12.09 0.33
N GLU A 267 -9.30 -13.38 0.66
CA GLU A 267 -9.87 -14.38 -0.25
C GLU A 267 -11.34 -14.07 -0.57
N TRP A 268 -12.13 -13.69 0.45
CA TRP A 268 -13.51 -13.28 0.27
C TRP A 268 -13.62 -12.09 -0.69
N MET A 269 -12.75 -11.07 -0.55
CA MET A 269 -12.73 -9.92 -1.47
C MET A 269 -12.55 -10.34 -2.92
N SER A 270 -11.67 -11.32 -3.18
CA SER A 270 -11.41 -11.80 -4.54
C SER A 270 -12.65 -12.42 -5.20
N LYS A 271 -13.59 -12.89 -4.39
CA LYS A 271 -14.86 -13.46 -4.84
C LYS A 271 -15.96 -12.41 -4.98
N GLN A 272 -15.81 -11.25 -4.35
CA GLN A 272 -16.78 -10.16 -4.42
C GLN A 272 -16.57 -9.27 -5.64
N VAL A 273 -15.32 -9.00 -6.01
CA VAL A 273 -15.03 -8.30 -7.27
C VAL A 273 -15.44 -9.18 -8.44
N THR A 274 -15.89 -8.56 -9.54
CA THR A 274 -16.50 -9.31 -10.65
C THR A 274 -15.50 -10.25 -11.33
N ASN A 275 -14.26 -9.82 -11.54
CA ASN A 275 -13.22 -10.58 -12.21
C ASN A 275 -11.99 -10.72 -11.30
N GLY A 276 -12.15 -11.50 -10.24
CA GLY A 276 -11.14 -11.63 -9.20
C GLY A 276 -10.29 -12.90 -9.32
N ARG A 277 -9.05 -12.79 -8.84
CA ARG A 277 -8.15 -13.89 -8.59
C ARG A 277 -7.54 -13.69 -7.21
N PHE A 278 -7.35 -14.77 -6.45
CA PHE A 278 -6.72 -14.73 -5.14
C PHE A 278 -5.32 -15.32 -5.20
N LEU A 279 -4.37 -14.67 -4.55
CA LEU A 279 -3.01 -15.17 -4.34
C LEU A 279 -2.73 -15.19 -2.84
N LEU A 280 -2.44 -16.37 -2.30
CA LEU A 280 -1.98 -16.50 -0.92
C LEU A 280 -0.46 -16.60 -0.89
N CYS A 281 0.16 -15.79 -0.02
CA CYS A 281 1.56 -15.90 0.34
C CYS A 281 1.63 -16.67 1.68
N PRO A 282 1.84 -18.01 1.66
CA PRO A 282 1.69 -18.83 2.86
C PRO A 282 2.75 -18.57 3.93
N ASN A 283 3.90 -18.05 3.54
CA ASN A 283 5.01 -17.73 4.45
C ASN A 283 5.12 -16.23 4.73
N GLY A 284 4.20 -15.44 4.18
CA GLY A 284 4.27 -13.99 4.21
C GLY A 284 3.46 -13.34 5.33
N SER A 285 3.76 -12.08 5.53
CA SER A 285 3.03 -11.18 6.41
C SER A 285 2.67 -9.89 5.66
N HIS A 286 2.60 -8.75 6.35
CA HIS A 286 2.14 -7.50 5.73
C HIS A 286 3.01 -7.06 4.54
N LEU A 287 4.32 -7.21 4.63
CA LEU A 287 5.24 -6.95 3.52
C LEU A 287 5.62 -8.26 2.81
N SER A 288 4.62 -8.92 2.22
CA SER A 288 4.75 -10.24 1.65
C SER A 288 5.73 -10.33 0.46
N GLN A 289 6.02 -9.21 -0.21
CA GLN A 289 7.07 -9.15 -1.23
C GLN A 289 8.48 -9.34 -0.65
N TYR A 290 8.65 -9.14 0.66
CA TYR A 290 9.94 -9.32 1.35
C TYR A 290 10.04 -10.64 2.10
N ASP A 291 8.98 -11.11 2.74
CA ASP A 291 9.06 -12.34 3.55
C ASP A 291 8.49 -13.58 2.87
N ASP A 292 7.84 -13.41 1.71
CA ASP A 292 7.46 -14.54 0.84
C ASP A 292 7.58 -14.20 -0.65
N PRO A 293 8.76 -13.76 -1.12
CA PRO A 293 8.94 -13.39 -2.52
C PRO A 293 8.72 -14.55 -3.50
N GLU A 294 8.93 -15.80 -3.07
CA GLU A 294 8.78 -16.99 -3.88
C GLU A 294 7.34 -17.25 -4.31
N HIS A 295 6.35 -16.74 -3.56
CA HIS A 295 4.93 -16.81 -3.94
C HIS A 295 4.42 -15.47 -4.46
N PHE A 296 4.85 -14.38 -3.83
CA PHE A 296 4.38 -13.04 -4.20
C PHE A 296 4.70 -12.70 -5.66
N PHE A 297 5.99 -12.75 -6.03
CA PHE A 297 6.39 -12.28 -7.37
C PHE A 297 5.91 -13.19 -8.50
N PRO A 298 6.04 -14.52 -8.42
CA PRO A 298 5.50 -15.36 -9.49
C PRO A 298 3.99 -15.18 -9.67
N GLY A 299 3.24 -15.07 -8.60
CA GLY A 299 1.78 -14.90 -8.67
C GLY A 299 1.36 -13.56 -9.25
N VAL A 300 2.00 -12.47 -8.82
CA VAL A 300 1.73 -11.12 -9.34
C VAL A 300 2.13 -11.02 -10.81
N ILE A 301 3.31 -11.51 -11.16
CA ILE A 301 3.82 -11.50 -12.55
C ILE A 301 2.91 -12.33 -13.46
N GLN A 302 2.47 -13.51 -13.01
CA GLN A 302 1.57 -14.36 -13.81
C GLN A 302 0.23 -13.66 -14.07
N PHE A 303 -0.32 -12.98 -13.05
CA PHE A 303 -1.55 -12.21 -13.23
C PHE A 303 -1.38 -11.14 -14.31
N ILE A 304 -0.31 -10.35 -14.24
CA ILE A 304 -0.04 -9.29 -15.23
C ILE A 304 0.07 -9.87 -16.63
N LYS A 305 0.80 -10.97 -16.79
CA LYS A 305 0.99 -11.64 -18.08
C LYS A 305 -0.31 -12.24 -18.60
N ASP A 306 -1.12 -12.85 -17.75
CA ASP A 306 -2.41 -13.45 -18.15
C ASP A 306 -3.39 -12.36 -18.63
N VAL A 307 -3.43 -11.20 -17.96
CA VAL A 307 -4.25 -10.08 -18.40
C VAL A 307 -3.74 -9.54 -19.74
N ASP A 308 -2.43 -9.38 -19.86
CA ASP A 308 -1.81 -8.83 -21.09
C ASP A 308 -2.05 -9.72 -22.31
N SER A 309 -1.97 -11.03 -22.15
CA SER A 309 -2.18 -12.01 -23.23
C SER A 309 -3.64 -12.34 -23.51
N GLY A 310 -4.57 -11.86 -22.69
CA GLY A 310 -5.99 -12.20 -22.78
C GLY A 310 -6.34 -13.58 -22.20
N ASP A 311 -5.45 -14.18 -21.42
CA ASP A 311 -5.66 -15.50 -20.80
C ASP A 311 -6.27 -15.45 -19.41
N PHE A 312 -6.46 -14.23 -18.86
CA PHE A 312 -7.10 -14.08 -17.56
C PHE A 312 -8.53 -14.66 -17.59
N GLY A 313 -8.85 -15.52 -16.64
CA GLY A 313 -10.17 -16.15 -16.55
C GLY A 313 -10.34 -17.41 -17.41
N LYS A 314 -9.29 -17.86 -18.08
CA LYS A 314 -9.31 -19.12 -18.85
C LYS A 314 -8.76 -20.30 -18.08
#